data_0533dae25597d873bcba8a91ee716227
#
_entry.id   0533dae25597d873bcba8a91ee716227
#
_cell.length_a   1.000
_cell.length_b   1.000
_cell.length_c   1.000
_cell.angle_alpha   90.00
_cell.angle_beta   90.00
_cell.angle_gamma   90.00
#
_symmetry.space_group_name_H-M   'P 1'
#
loop_
_entity.id
_entity.type
_entity.pdbx_description
1 polymer ?
#
loop_
_entity_poly.entity_id
_entity_poly.type
_entity_poly.pdbx_seq_one_letter_code
_entity_poly.pdbx_strand_id
1 'polypeptide(L)'
;MAASPAAGANQRILIVEDDHIIAGNLYTFLEARGFLPDVAYSGPAGLQRLEEQRFDAVILHIGLPGMDGHAVLHALRADRRLPVPVLVLTARDSLEDKLAGFSHGADDYLTKPFALLEVEARLLALIQRAKGSTVDTVRVFGDLAYDTRSRTAAIGGKPVHLTRKATLILEALLRDPGRVVSREELESQLWGSEPPSSDALR
;
A
#
# COMPACT_ATOMS: atom_id res chain seq x y z
N MET A 1 28.61 -10.39 4.46
CA MET A 1 27.48 -9.42 4.35
C MET A 1 26.25 -10.22 3.99
N ALA A 2 25.33 -10.43 4.92
CA ALA A 2 24.06 -11.09 4.62
C ALA A 2 23.22 -10.13 3.77
N ALA A 3 22.82 -10.54 2.57
CA ALA A 3 21.89 -9.79 1.74
C ALA A 3 20.59 -9.60 2.52
N SER A 4 20.11 -8.35 2.62
CA SER A 4 18.75 -8.08 3.12
C SER A 4 17.77 -8.95 2.34
N PRO A 5 16.78 -9.60 2.99
CA PRO A 5 15.78 -10.38 2.26
C PRO A 5 15.11 -9.48 1.22
N ALA A 6 15.00 -9.97 -0.01
CA ALA A 6 14.35 -9.24 -1.09
C ALA A 6 12.94 -8.84 -0.64
N ALA A 7 12.58 -7.58 -0.84
CA ALA A 7 11.34 -6.98 -0.32
C ALA A 7 10.06 -7.74 -0.77
N GLY A 8 10.13 -8.44 -1.93
CA GLY A 8 9.03 -9.21 -2.53
C GLY A 8 9.15 -10.72 -2.39
N ALA A 9 9.89 -11.25 -1.37
CA ALA A 9 10.21 -12.66 -1.25
C ALA A 9 8.98 -13.58 -1.47
N ASN A 10 8.96 -14.27 -2.63
CA ASN A 10 7.99 -15.28 -3.05
C ASN A 10 6.52 -14.80 -3.19
N GLN A 11 6.25 -13.50 -3.29
CA GLN A 11 4.89 -12.97 -3.52
C GLN A 11 4.53 -13.06 -5.00
N ARG A 12 3.38 -13.67 -5.29
CA ARG A 12 2.90 -13.87 -6.67
C ARG A 12 2.13 -12.63 -7.14
N ILE A 13 2.56 -12.03 -8.24
CA ILE A 13 1.95 -10.83 -8.82
C ILE A 13 1.42 -11.16 -10.20
N LEU A 14 0.14 -10.93 -10.45
CA LEU A 14 -0.42 -10.99 -11.79
C LEU A 14 -0.34 -9.61 -12.43
N ILE A 15 0.25 -9.52 -13.61
CA ILE A 15 0.30 -8.32 -14.45
C ILE A 15 -0.70 -8.51 -15.58
N VAL A 16 -1.72 -7.66 -15.67
CA VAL A 16 -2.71 -7.65 -16.75
C VAL A 16 -2.50 -6.35 -17.55
N GLU A 17 -1.74 -6.45 -18.63
CA GLU A 17 -1.30 -5.33 -19.47
C GLU A 17 -1.17 -5.82 -20.91
N ASP A 18 -1.80 -5.16 -21.86
CA ASP A 18 -1.77 -5.52 -23.29
C ASP A 18 -0.49 -5.04 -24.01
N ASP A 19 0.15 -3.98 -23.50
CA ASP A 19 1.44 -3.53 -23.99
C ASP A 19 2.56 -4.47 -23.53
N HIS A 20 3.12 -5.24 -24.47
CA HIS A 20 4.19 -6.20 -24.22
C HIS A 20 5.47 -5.57 -23.64
N ILE A 21 5.76 -4.29 -23.99
CA ILE A 21 6.96 -3.60 -23.51
C ILE A 21 6.75 -3.22 -22.02
N ILE A 22 5.61 -2.67 -21.69
CA ILE A 22 5.28 -2.31 -20.30
C ILE A 22 5.20 -3.58 -19.44
N ALA A 23 4.49 -4.60 -19.90
CA ALA A 23 4.38 -5.88 -19.21
C ALA A 23 5.75 -6.54 -18.99
N GLY A 24 6.63 -6.55 -20.01
CA GLY A 24 7.98 -7.10 -19.91
C GLY A 24 8.88 -6.33 -18.95
N ASN A 25 8.79 -4.99 -18.93
CA ASN A 25 9.54 -4.15 -18.01
C ASN A 25 9.09 -4.39 -16.54
N LEU A 26 7.78 -4.46 -16.31
CA LEU A 26 7.22 -4.78 -14.99
C LEU A 26 7.64 -6.18 -14.55
N TYR A 27 7.55 -7.17 -15.43
CA TYR A 27 7.95 -8.55 -15.15
C TYR A 27 9.40 -8.63 -14.69
N THR A 28 10.32 -8.14 -15.54
CA THR A 28 11.78 -8.20 -15.27
C THR A 28 12.15 -7.45 -13.99
N PHE A 29 11.54 -6.29 -13.77
CA PHE A 29 11.80 -5.50 -12.57
C PHE A 29 11.33 -6.22 -11.30
N LEU A 30 10.10 -6.74 -11.30
CA LEU A 30 9.54 -7.43 -10.13
C LEU A 30 10.25 -8.74 -9.83
N GLU A 31 10.62 -9.52 -10.86
CA GLU A 31 11.41 -10.74 -10.71
C GLU A 31 12.77 -10.46 -10.07
N ALA A 32 13.47 -9.40 -10.50
CA ALA A 32 14.74 -8.96 -9.91
C ALA A 32 14.61 -8.52 -8.44
N ARG A 33 13.39 -8.20 -7.97
CA ARG A 33 13.07 -7.83 -6.59
C ARG A 33 12.58 -9.00 -5.73
N GLY A 34 12.56 -10.22 -6.30
CA GLY A 34 12.19 -11.45 -5.60
C GLY A 34 10.68 -11.74 -5.61
N PHE A 35 9.88 -11.01 -6.37
CA PHE A 35 8.49 -11.39 -6.64
C PHE A 35 8.44 -12.55 -7.64
N LEU A 36 7.28 -13.19 -7.72
CA LEU A 36 6.95 -14.21 -8.72
C LEU A 36 5.88 -13.63 -9.67
N PRO A 37 6.29 -12.83 -10.68
CA PRO A 37 5.35 -12.23 -11.61
C PRO A 37 4.83 -13.25 -12.62
N ASP A 38 3.58 -13.07 -13.04
CA ASP A 38 2.95 -13.74 -14.18
C ASP A 38 2.24 -12.68 -15.04
N VAL A 39 2.09 -12.93 -16.34
CA VAL A 39 1.56 -11.95 -17.28
C VAL A 39 0.34 -12.49 -18.02
N ALA A 40 -0.69 -11.65 -18.10
CA ALA A 40 -1.85 -11.83 -18.97
C ALA A 40 -2.00 -10.59 -19.86
N TYR A 41 -2.18 -10.78 -21.15
CA TYR A 41 -2.25 -9.71 -22.14
C TYR A 41 -3.68 -9.26 -22.47
N SER A 42 -4.68 -9.74 -21.72
CA SER A 42 -6.08 -9.34 -21.87
C SER A 42 -6.85 -9.57 -20.57
N GLY A 43 -7.98 -8.87 -20.43
CA GLY A 43 -8.88 -9.04 -19.28
C GLY A 43 -9.34 -10.48 -19.07
N PRO A 44 -9.88 -11.17 -20.10
CA PRO A 44 -10.29 -12.58 -19.98
C PRO A 44 -9.16 -13.52 -19.55
N ALA A 45 -7.95 -13.35 -20.12
CA ALA A 45 -6.78 -14.15 -19.73
C ALA A 45 -6.37 -13.88 -18.27
N GLY A 46 -6.46 -12.63 -17.80
CA GLY A 46 -6.20 -12.27 -16.41
C GLY A 46 -7.20 -12.94 -15.46
N LEU A 47 -8.49 -12.89 -15.78
CA LEU A 47 -9.54 -13.55 -15.00
C LEU A 47 -9.36 -15.06 -14.94
N GLN A 48 -9.00 -15.69 -16.06
CA GLN A 48 -8.71 -17.13 -16.10
C GLN A 48 -7.54 -17.50 -15.17
N ARG A 49 -6.43 -16.71 -15.21
CA ARG A 49 -5.28 -16.94 -14.31
C ARG A 49 -5.67 -16.87 -12.83
N LEU A 50 -6.54 -15.94 -12.47
CA LEU A 50 -7.02 -15.77 -11.10
C LEU A 50 -7.96 -16.90 -10.64
N GLU A 51 -8.56 -17.64 -11.55
CA GLU A 51 -9.31 -18.86 -11.26
C GLU A 51 -8.38 -20.07 -11.05
N GLU A 52 -7.32 -20.16 -11.86
CA GLU A 52 -6.39 -21.29 -11.85
C GLU A 52 -5.42 -21.26 -10.65
N GLN A 53 -5.07 -20.07 -10.18
CA GLN A 53 -4.07 -19.92 -9.12
C GLN A 53 -4.27 -18.66 -8.27
N ARG A 54 -3.66 -18.66 -7.08
CA ARG A 54 -3.71 -17.53 -6.16
C ARG A 54 -2.58 -16.55 -6.41
N PHE A 55 -2.91 -15.26 -6.35
CA PHE A 55 -1.96 -14.16 -6.40
C PHE A 55 -2.06 -13.32 -5.12
N ASP A 56 -0.94 -12.71 -4.73
CA ASP A 56 -0.87 -11.80 -3.59
C ASP A 56 -1.33 -10.38 -3.97
N ALA A 57 -1.15 -9.98 -5.24
CA ALA A 57 -1.69 -8.74 -5.80
C ALA A 57 -1.84 -8.84 -7.32
N VAL A 58 -2.63 -7.91 -7.89
CA VAL A 58 -2.81 -7.74 -9.33
C VAL A 58 -2.39 -6.33 -9.72
N ILE A 59 -1.62 -6.19 -10.79
CA ILE A 59 -1.43 -4.94 -11.53
C ILE A 59 -2.37 -5.00 -12.72
N LEU A 60 -3.24 -4.00 -12.89
CA LEU A 60 -4.28 -4.01 -13.92
C LEU A 60 -4.27 -2.72 -14.73
N HIS A 61 -4.03 -2.83 -16.03
CA HIS A 61 -4.24 -1.75 -16.98
C HIS A 61 -5.74 -1.55 -17.22
N ILE A 62 -6.21 -0.29 -17.19
CA ILE A 62 -7.64 0.02 -17.46
C ILE A 62 -7.95 -0.06 -18.94
N GLY A 63 -7.09 0.47 -19.81
CA GLY A 63 -7.31 0.57 -21.25
C GLY A 63 -7.12 -0.73 -22.04
N LEU A 64 -7.48 -1.89 -21.49
CA LEU A 64 -7.36 -3.16 -22.17
C LEU A 64 -8.32 -3.28 -23.36
N PRO A 65 -7.89 -3.89 -24.48
CA PRO A 65 -8.76 -4.10 -25.63
C PRO A 65 -9.82 -5.18 -25.34
N GLY A 66 -11.04 -4.93 -25.83
CA GLY A 66 -12.17 -5.84 -25.68
C GLY A 66 -12.85 -5.74 -24.33
N MET A 67 -12.35 -6.40 -23.31
CA MET A 67 -12.80 -6.25 -21.92
C MET A 67 -11.91 -5.25 -21.21
N ASP A 68 -12.41 -4.05 -20.92
CA ASP A 68 -11.65 -3.03 -20.21
C ASP A 68 -11.36 -3.40 -18.74
N GLY A 69 -10.42 -2.71 -18.12
CA GLY A 69 -10.01 -2.99 -16.75
C GLY A 69 -11.12 -2.77 -15.72
N HIS A 70 -12.09 -1.88 -15.98
CA HIS A 70 -13.24 -1.70 -15.08
C HIS A 70 -14.16 -2.92 -15.09
N ALA A 71 -14.38 -3.53 -16.27
CA ALA A 71 -15.11 -4.78 -16.37
C ALA A 71 -14.38 -5.93 -15.68
N VAL A 72 -13.04 -5.98 -15.76
CA VAL A 72 -12.22 -6.94 -15.00
C VAL A 72 -12.39 -6.72 -13.50
N LEU A 73 -12.30 -5.50 -13.00
CA LEU A 73 -12.52 -5.17 -11.59
C LEU A 73 -13.91 -5.58 -11.11
N HIS A 74 -14.94 -5.25 -11.89
CA HIS A 74 -16.30 -5.64 -11.57
C HIS A 74 -16.42 -7.17 -11.46
N ALA A 75 -15.90 -7.91 -12.45
CA ALA A 75 -15.90 -9.36 -12.43
C ALA A 75 -15.17 -9.95 -11.21
N LEU A 76 -14.04 -9.34 -10.81
CA LEU A 76 -13.29 -9.74 -9.61
C LEU A 76 -14.09 -9.55 -8.32
N ARG A 77 -14.75 -8.40 -8.16
CA ARG A 77 -15.41 -7.99 -6.91
C ARG A 77 -16.85 -8.51 -6.82
N ALA A 78 -17.65 -8.30 -7.86
CA ALA A 78 -19.07 -8.63 -7.84
C ALA A 78 -19.33 -10.10 -8.13
N ASP A 79 -18.71 -10.65 -9.18
CA ASP A 79 -19.04 -11.99 -9.66
C ASP A 79 -18.25 -13.07 -8.92
N ARG A 80 -16.94 -12.85 -8.71
CA ARG A 80 -16.04 -13.83 -8.12
C ARG A 80 -15.74 -13.60 -6.63
N ARG A 81 -16.03 -12.42 -6.11
CA ARG A 81 -15.78 -12.01 -4.71
C ARG A 81 -14.35 -12.27 -4.25
N LEU A 82 -13.38 -12.09 -5.17
CA LEU A 82 -11.98 -12.31 -4.87
C LEU A 82 -11.41 -11.10 -4.11
N PRO A 83 -10.82 -11.30 -2.92
CA PRO A 83 -10.28 -10.22 -2.09
C PRO A 83 -8.86 -9.81 -2.49
N VAL A 84 -8.33 -10.31 -3.62
CA VAL A 84 -6.97 -9.99 -4.06
C VAL A 84 -6.83 -8.49 -4.27
N PRO A 85 -5.79 -7.83 -3.71
CA PRO A 85 -5.59 -6.40 -3.89
C PRO A 85 -5.20 -6.07 -5.33
N VAL A 86 -5.75 -4.96 -5.85
CA VAL A 86 -5.55 -4.53 -7.24
C VAL A 86 -4.95 -3.13 -7.28
N LEU A 87 -3.76 -3.01 -7.89
CA LEU A 87 -3.14 -1.75 -8.30
C LEU A 87 -3.52 -1.46 -9.75
N VAL A 88 -4.28 -0.41 -9.97
CA VAL A 88 -4.71 0.00 -11.30
C VAL A 88 -3.68 0.92 -11.95
N LEU A 89 -3.30 0.61 -13.21
CA LEU A 89 -2.51 1.50 -14.07
C LEU A 89 -3.44 2.23 -15.03
N THR A 90 -3.36 3.57 -15.06
CA THR A 90 -4.25 4.40 -15.88
C THR A 90 -3.50 5.52 -16.60
N ALA A 91 -4.02 6.01 -17.73
CA ALA A 91 -3.51 7.21 -18.39
C ALA A 91 -3.91 8.48 -17.61
N ARG A 92 -3.18 9.59 -17.83
CA ARG A 92 -3.31 10.85 -17.06
C ARG A 92 -4.68 11.53 -17.17
N ASP A 93 -5.41 11.29 -18.25
CA ASP A 93 -6.64 12.02 -18.60
C ASP A 93 -7.91 11.45 -17.93
N SER A 94 -7.78 10.39 -17.14
CA SER A 94 -8.90 9.72 -16.46
C SER A 94 -9.07 10.15 -15.00
N LEU A 95 -8.95 11.47 -14.71
CA LEU A 95 -9.21 11.96 -13.35
C LEU A 95 -10.68 11.76 -12.94
N GLU A 96 -11.60 11.80 -13.91
CA GLU A 96 -13.01 11.45 -13.74
C GLU A 96 -13.18 9.94 -13.47
N ASP A 97 -12.35 9.10 -14.11
CA ASP A 97 -12.30 7.66 -13.84
C ASP A 97 -11.73 7.34 -12.44
N LYS A 98 -10.85 8.18 -11.88
CA LYS A 98 -10.36 8.01 -10.51
C LYS A 98 -11.47 8.19 -9.47
N LEU A 99 -12.35 9.17 -9.65
CA LEU A 99 -13.47 9.42 -8.74
C LEU A 99 -14.58 8.35 -8.91
N ALA A 100 -14.82 7.89 -10.13
CA ALA A 100 -15.69 6.77 -10.41
C ALA A 100 -15.07 5.43 -9.98
N GLY A 101 -13.76 5.28 -10.08
CA GLY A 101 -13.02 4.03 -9.87
C GLY A 101 -12.91 3.58 -8.41
N PHE A 102 -12.92 4.49 -7.42
CA PHE A 102 -13.02 4.08 -6.00
C PHE A 102 -14.34 3.35 -5.71
N SER A 103 -15.39 3.61 -6.48
CA SER A 103 -16.66 2.87 -6.40
C SER A 103 -16.61 1.49 -7.07
N HIS A 104 -15.58 1.17 -7.89
CA HIS A 104 -15.48 -0.09 -8.63
C HIS A 104 -14.54 -1.15 -8.01
N GLY A 105 -13.99 -0.89 -6.81
CA GLY A 105 -13.29 -1.91 -6.04
C GLY A 105 -11.80 -2.07 -6.32
N ALA A 106 -11.12 -1.08 -6.90
CA ALA A 106 -9.66 -1.00 -6.90
C ALA A 106 -9.13 -0.55 -5.53
N ASP A 107 -7.95 -1.05 -5.15
CA ASP A 107 -7.34 -0.74 -3.85
C ASP A 107 -6.34 0.42 -3.93
N ASP A 108 -5.77 0.69 -5.10
CA ASP A 108 -4.90 1.84 -5.38
C ASP A 108 -4.81 2.12 -6.88
N TYR A 109 -4.38 3.35 -7.24
CA TYR A 109 -4.26 3.83 -8.63
C TYR A 109 -2.89 4.45 -8.85
N LEU A 110 -2.31 4.18 -10.03
CA LEU A 110 -1.04 4.76 -10.46
C LEU A 110 -1.16 5.24 -11.91
N THR A 111 -0.81 6.52 -12.15
CA THR A 111 -0.91 7.13 -13.48
C THR A 111 0.35 6.88 -14.30
N LYS A 112 0.18 6.55 -15.59
CA LYS A 112 1.26 6.51 -16.58
C LYS A 112 1.66 7.94 -16.97
N PRO A 113 2.96 8.28 -17.11
CA PRO A 113 4.13 7.43 -16.85
C PRO A 113 4.42 7.28 -15.35
N PHE A 114 4.91 6.11 -14.94
CA PHE A 114 5.22 5.78 -13.55
C PHE A 114 6.67 5.30 -13.38
N ALA A 115 7.19 5.44 -12.18
CA ALA A 115 8.46 4.82 -11.80
C ALA A 115 8.23 3.39 -11.29
N LEU A 116 9.08 2.43 -11.72
CA LEU A 116 8.97 1.04 -11.28
C LEU A 116 9.14 0.87 -9.77
N LEU A 117 9.96 1.72 -9.13
CA LEU A 117 10.09 1.76 -7.66
C LEU A 117 8.79 2.18 -6.96
N GLU A 118 7.97 3.03 -7.60
CA GLU A 118 6.66 3.41 -7.07
C GLU A 118 5.67 2.24 -7.15
N VAL A 119 5.70 1.48 -8.25
CA VAL A 119 4.91 0.25 -8.39
C VAL A 119 5.24 -0.73 -7.25
N GLU A 120 6.53 -0.99 -7.00
CA GLU A 120 6.98 -1.87 -5.92
C GLU A 120 6.47 -1.41 -4.55
N ALA A 121 6.67 -0.14 -4.21
CA ALA A 121 6.25 0.41 -2.92
C ALA A 121 4.73 0.29 -2.69
N ARG A 122 3.92 0.55 -3.73
CA ARG A 122 2.46 0.43 -3.68
C ARG A 122 2.02 -1.03 -3.57
N LEU A 123 2.63 -1.94 -4.34
CA LEU A 123 2.35 -3.38 -4.24
C LEU A 123 2.62 -3.92 -2.84
N LEU A 124 3.77 -3.59 -2.25
CA LEU A 124 4.10 -4.01 -0.89
C LEU A 124 3.08 -3.50 0.13
N ALA A 125 2.68 -2.23 0.02
CA ALA A 125 1.67 -1.65 0.90
C ALA A 125 0.29 -2.32 0.74
N LEU A 126 -0.11 -2.65 -0.51
CA LEU A 126 -1.35 -3.35 -0.82
C LEU A 126 -1.37 -4.77 -0.26
N ILE A 127 -0.31 -5.53 -0.49
CA ILE A 127 -0.16 -6.91 -0.03
C ILE A 127 -0.16 -6.97 1.51
N GLN A 128 0.54 -6.06 2.16
CA GLN A 128 0.56 -5.97 3.63
C GLN A 128 -0.85 -5.70 4.19
N ARG A 129 -1.61 -4.80 3.58
CA ARG A 129 -3.00 -4.53 3.97
C ARG A 129 -3.91 -5.75 3.77
N ALA A 130 -3.76 -6.47 2.65
CA ALA A 130 -4.60 -7.61 2.30
C ALA A 130 -4.32 -8.87 3.13
N LYS A 131 -3.05 -9.10 3.51
CA LYS A 131 -2.68 -10.29 4.33
C LYS A 131 -3.29 -10.25 5.74
N GLY A 132 -4.09 -9.19 6.05
CA GLY A 132 -4.51 -9.04 7.44
C GLY A 132 -3.30 -8.98 8.38
N SER A 133 -2.07 -8.88 7.83
CA SER A 133 -1.05 -8.13 8.49
C SER A 133 -1.68 -6.74 8.65
N THR A 134 -2.52 -6.62 9.63
CA THR A 134 -2.23 -5.59 10.60
C THR A 134 -0.70 -5.64 10.70
N VAL A 135 0.05 -4.87 9.95
CA VAL A 135 1.04 -4.05 10.65
C VAL A 135 0.27 -3.73 11.89
N ASP A 136 0.68 -4.22 13.06
CA ASP A 136 -0.04 -3.93 14.29
C ASP A 136 -0.31 -2.45 14.26
N THR A 137 -1.50 -2.05 13.75
CA THR A 137 -1.91 -0.65 13.78
C THR A 137 -1.99 -0.29 15.24
N VAL A 138 -2.19 -1.31 16.07
CA VAL A 138 -2.16 -1.21 17.52
C VAL A 138 -0.75 -1.57 18.01
N ARG A 139 0.04 -0.57 18.29
CA ARG A 139 1.32 -0.74 18.98
C ARG A 139 1.06 -0.84 20.48
N VAL A 140 1.45 -1.94 21.09
CA VAL A 140 1.29 -2.18 22.53
C VAL A 140 2.62 -1.95 23.23
N PHE A 141 2.61 -1.13 24.29
CA PHE A 141 3.76 -0.83 25.13
C PHE A 141 3.32 -0.81 26.60
N GLY A 142 3.56 -1.90 27.32
CA GLY A 142 2.96 -2.10 28.63
C GLY A 142 1.42 -2.05 28.54
N ASP A 143 0.79 -1.16 29.33
CA ASP A 143 -0.67 -0.97 29.31
C ASP A 143 -1.15 -0.03 28.18
N LEU A 144 -0.25 0.63 27.45
CA LEU A 144 -0.58 1.51 26.34
C LEU A 144 -0.81 0.70 25.07
N ALA A 145 -2.00 0.86 24.47
CA ALA A 145 -2.31 0.43 23.11
C ALA A 145 -2.57 1.67 22.25
N TYR A 146 -1.86 1.81 21.14
CA TYR A 146 -2.00 2.92 20.19
C TYR A 146 -2.28 2.40 18.78
N ASP A 147 -3.46 2.73 18.24
CA ASP A 147 -3.80 2.41 16.86
C ASP A 147 -3.31 3.55 15.94
N THR A 148 -2.27 3.26 15.19
CA THR A 148 -1.64 4.21 14.24
C THR A 148 -2.55 4.60 13.07
N ARG A 149 -3.56 3.79 12.76
CA ARG A 149 -4.50 4.02 11.66
C ARG A 149 -5.62 4.97 12.07
N SER A 150 -6.27 4.69 13.21
CA SER A 150 -7.34 5.54 13.75
C SER A 150 -6.80 6.71 14.58
N ARG A 151 -5.48 6.69 14.91
CA ARG A 151 -4.81 7.63 15.83
C ARG A 151 -5.47 7.70 17.21
N THR A 152 -5.95 6.56 17.69
CA THR A 152 -6.56 6.42 18.99
C THR A 152 -5.64 5.69 19.94
N ALA A 153 -5.67 6.09 21.23
CA ALA A 153 -4.92 5.45 22.30
C ALA A 153 -5.85 4.88 23.37
N ALA A 154 -5.40 3.80 24.00
CA ALA A 154 -6.03 3.25 25.19
C ALA A 154 -4.95 2.86 26.22
N ILE A 155 -5.23 3.04 27.50
CA ILE A 155 -4.37 2.60 28.60
C ILE A 155 -5.18 1.64 29.47
N GLY A 156 -4.67 0.42 29.64
CA GLY A 156 -5.41 -0.64 30.37
C GLY A 156 -6.80 -0.91 29.77
N GLY A 157 -6.93 -0.82 28.43
CA GLY A 157 -8.19 -0.97 27.70
C GLY A 157 -9.15 0.23 27.75
N LYS A 158 -8.82 1.29 28.46
CA LYS A 158 -9.63 2.52 28.54
C LYS A 158 -9.17 3.54 27.50
N PRO A 159 -10.06 4.06 26.63
CA PRO A 159 -9.68 5.03 25.61
C PRO A 159 -9.17 6.34 26.24
N VAL A 160 -8.10 6.89 25.66
CA VAL A 160 -7.48 8.15 26.06
C VAL A 160 -7.58 9.14 24.91
N HIS A 161 -8.06 10.35 25.21
CA HIS A 161 -8.12 11.41 24.21
C HIS A 161 -6.77 12.10 24.05
N LEU A 162 -6.18 12.00 22.84
CA LEU A 162 -4.92 12.64 22.52
C LEU A 162 -5.17 13.94 21.75
N THR A 163 -4.47 15.00 22.14
CA THR A 163 -4.39 16.21 21.30
C THR A 163 -3.54 15.92 20.06
N ARG A 164 -3.68 16.74 19.01
CA ARG A 164 -2.85 16.61 17.79
C ARG A 164 -1.35 16.57 18.09
N LYS A 165 -0.88 17.40 19.03
CA LYS A 165 0.55 17.41 19.43
C LYS A 165 0.94 16.13 20.18
N ALA A 166 0.12 15.69 21.13
CA ALA A 166 0.35 14.44 21.85
C ALA A 166 0.39 13.22 20.92
N THR A 167 -0.46 13.19 19.90
CA THR A 167 -0.45 12.15 18.86
C THR A 167 0.87 12.12 18.11
N LEU A 168 1.38 13.27 17.65
CA LEU A 168 2.66 13.37 16.91
C LEU A 168 3.85 12.95 17.78
N ILE A 169 3.87 13.36 19.07
CA ILE A 169 4.91 12.94 20.01
C ILE A 169 4.85 11.42 20.22
N LEU A 170 3.67 10.88 20.45
CA LEU A 170 3.49 9.44 20.65
C LEU A 170 3.90 8.64 19.43
N GLU A 171 3.55 9.07 18.21
CA GLU A 171 3.97 8.44 16.97
C GLU A 171 5.51 8.47 16.80
N ALA A 172 6.16 9.58 17.18
CA ALA A 172 7.61 9.69 17.15
C ALA A 172 8.29 8.69 18.10
N LEU A 173 7.78 8.58 19.32
CA LEU A 173 8.30 7.67 20.35
C LEU A 173 8.05 6.19 20.02
N LEU A 174 6.90 5.86 19.42
CA LEU A 174 6.52 4.50 19.06
C LEU A 174 7.12 4.02 17.70
N ARG A 175 7.79 4.89 16.97
CA ARG A 175 8.43 4.52 15.68
C ARG A 175 9.56 3.50 15.87
N ASP A 176 10.37 3.69 16.92
CA ASP A 176 11.48 2.81 17.29
C ASP A 176 11.53 2.66 18.81
N PRO A 177 10.77 1.70 19.37
CA PRO A 177 10.71 1.47 20.81
C PRO A 177 12.08 1.01 21.32
N GLY A 178 12.66 1.75 22.25
CA GLY A 178 13.99 1.50 22.83
C GLY A 178 15.05 2.51 22.37
N ARG A 179 14.78 3.31 21.32
CA ARG A 179 15.60 4.44 20.93
C ARG A 179 15.25 5.67 21.78
N VAL A 180 16.26 6.38 22.25
CA VAL A 180 16.06 7.70 22.87
C VAL A 180 15.80 8.72 21.77
N VAL A 181 14.66 9.39 21.81
CA VAL A 181 14.31 10.50 20.90
C VAL A 181 14.71 11.81 21.59
N SER A 182 15.58 12.61 20.94
CA SER A 182 16.01 13.88 21.51
C SER A 182 14.92 14.94 21.50
N ARG A 183 15.05 15.94 22.35
CA ARG A 183 14.12 17.10 22.39
C ARG A 183 14.12 17.82 21.03
N GLU A 184 15.29 18.02 20.45
CA GLU A 184 15.45 18.69 19.15
C GLU A 184 14.75 17.92 18.01
N GLU A 185 14.81 16.58 18.04
CA GLU A 185 14.09 15.71 17.09
C GLU A 185 12.58 15.90 17.21
N LEU A 186 12.05 15.94 18.43
CA LEU A 186 10.63 16.17 18.67
C LEU A 186 10.19 17.57 18.26
N GLU A 187 10.99 18.58 18.57
CA GLU A 187 10.75 19.97 18.18
C GLU A 187 10.74 20.13 16.65
N SER A 188 11.68 19.53 15.95
CA SER A 188 11.74 19.53 14.49
C SER A 188 10.50 18.86 13.86
N GLN A 189 10.01 17.77 14.44
CA GLN A 189 8.81 17.07 13.93
C GLN A 189 7.51 17.83 14.21
N LEU A 190 7.44 18.57 15.32
CA LEU A 190 6.25 19.31 15.73
C LEU A 190 6.11 20.66 15.04
N TRP A 191 7.21 21.35 14.79
CA TRP A 191 7.24 22.74 14.31
C TRP A 191 8.09 22.97 13.07
N GLY A 192 8.77 21.95 12.53
CA GLY A 192 9.64 22.08 11.36
C GLY A 192 10.88 22.96 11.67
N SER A 193 11.17 23.91 10.79
CA SER A 193 12.33 24.80 10.91
C SER A 193 12.13 26.02 11.84
N GLU A 194 10.92 26.22 12.38
CA GLU A 194 10.59 27.35 13.27
C GLU A 194 10.03 26.86 14.61
N PRO A 195 10.86 26.38 15.55
CA PRO A 195 10.38 26.00 16.86
C PRO A 195 9.94 27.24 17.64
N PRO A 196 8.80 27.18 18.36
CA PRO A 196 8.42 28.26 19.27
C PRO A 196 9.40 28.33 20.45
N SER A 197 9.48 29.52 21.09
CA SER A 197 10.36 29.77 22.23
C SER A 197 10.33 28.67 23.31
N SER A 198 11.42 28.45 23.97
CA SER A 198 11.92 27.31 24.77
C SER A 198 10.98 26.53 25.72
N ASP A 199 9.71 26.87 25.89
CA ASP A 199 8.79 26.27 26.89
C ASP A 199 7.62 25.45 26.29
N ALA A 200 7.61 25.19 25.00
CA ALA A 200 6.45 24.57 24.31
C ALA A 200 6.31 23.05 24.52
N LEU A 201 7.29 22.39 25.15
CA LEU A 201 7.27 20.95 25.52
C LEU A 201 7.15 20.72 27.03
N ARG A 202 6.86 21.76 27.84
CA ARG A 202 6.53 21.61 29.26
C ARG A 202 5.09 21.24 29.48
#